data_cbf2b4fccf439f9f6f35d6a49a310d76
#
_entry.id   cbf2b4fccf439f9f6f35d6a49a310d76
#
_cell.length_a   1.000
_cell.length_b   1.000
_cell.length_c   1.000
_cell.angle_alpha   90.00
_cell.angle_beta   90.00
_cell.angle_gamma   90.00
#
_symmetry.space_group_name_H-M   'P 1'
#
loop_
_entity.id
_entity.type
_entity.pdbx_description
1 polymer ?
#
loop_
_entity_poly.entity_id
_entity_poly.type
_entity_poly.pdbx_seq_one_letter_code
_entity_poly.pdbx_strand_id
1 'polypeptide(L)'
;MPQCRRLFSTSLLCLVLAGCAAAPRMDAPVNEDWQARHALLEALTLWEFTGRIGVRDDKESHSSRIRWQQQGDNYVINLWGTLNAGATEITGRPGEVILEQEGEPRLTAATAEDLVREQLGYELPVAQLTYWIKGIPAPAGQSLPTFNAEQHLISLEQDGWLVQYLGYTNYAAESLPTRIRIEKPPLRLDFVRLDWTLQTSTPIAP
;
A
#
# COMPACT_ATOMS: atom_id res chain seq x y z
N MET A 1 -71.67 8.52 -54.76
CA MET A 1 -71.47 8.84 -53.34
C MET A 1 -70.69 7.69 -52.67
N PRO A 2 -69.46 7.85 -52.45
CA PRO A 2 -68.82 7.05 -51.40
C PRO A 2 -67.99 7.93 -50.45
N GLN A 3 -68.07 7.59 -49.17
CA GLN A 3 -67.44 8.23 -48.03
C GLN A 3 -65.95 7.88 -47.93
N CYS A 4 -65.14 8.91 -47.83
CA CYS A 4 -63.69 8.82 -47.59
C CYS A 4 -63.45 8.68 -46.08
N ARG A 5 -63.01 7.49 -45.61
CA ARG A 5 -62.62 7.21 -44.23
C ARG A 5 -61.13 7.45 -44.10
N ARG A 6 -60.74 8.50 -43.39
CA ARG A 6 -59.33 8.80 -43.03
C ARG A 6 -58.97 7.98 -41.84
N LEU A 7 -57.96 7.08 -41.98
CA LEU A 7 -57.27 6.36 -40.92
C LEU A 7 -56.14 7.26 -40.40
N PHE A 8 -56.30 7.70 -39.19
CA PHE A 8 -55.22 8.33 -38.42
C PHE A 8 -54.28 7.22 -37.88
N SER A 9 -53.05 7.15 -38.41
CA SER A 9 -52.00 6.27 -37.91
C SER A 9 -51.24 7.04 -36.83
N THR A 10 -51.48 6.67 -35.56
CA THR A 10 -50.75 7.18 -34.39
C THR A 10 -49.45 6.39 -34.25
N SER A 11 -48.33 7.00 -34.67
CA SER A 11 -46.99 6.45 -34.52
C SER A 11 -46.54 6.66 -33.09
N LEU A 12 -46.54 5.60 -32.27
CA LEU A 12 -46.03 5.58 -30.91
C LEU A 12 -44.49 5.45 -30.94
N LEU A 13 -43.80 6.55 -30.72
CA LEU A 13 -42.36 6.65 -30.65
C LEU A 13 -41.92 6.16 -29.27
N CYS A 14 -41.45 4.88 -29.14
CA CYS A 14 -40.85 4.35 -27.97
C CYS A 14 -39.41 4.89 -27.79
N LEU A 15 -39.25 5.82 -26.87
CA LEU A 15 -37.93 6.35 -26.44
C LEU A 15 -37.28 5.32 -25.53
N VAL A 16 -36.35 4.54 -26.05
CA VAL A 16 -35.52 3.59 -25.24
C VAL A 16 -34.44 4.40 -24.53
N LEU A 17 -34.63 4.69 -23.27
CA LEU A 17 -33.57 5.19 -22.37
C LEU A 17 -32.58 4.04 -22.07
N ALA A 18 -31.50 4.00 -22.82
CA ALA A 18 -30.36 3.18 -22.45
C ALA A 18 -29.67 3.79 -21.23
N GLY A 19 -30.14 3.43 -20.04
CA GLY A 19 -29.43 3.71 -18.78
C GLY A 19 -28.16 2.88 -18.75
N CYS A 20 -26.99 3.53 -18.77
CA CYS A 20 -25.74 2.89 -18.40
C CYS A 20 -25.82 2.52 -16.92
N ALA A 21 -26.29 1.33 -16.60
CA ALA A 21 -26.12 0.74 -15.29
C ALA A 21 -24.63 0.43 -15.15
N ALA A 22 -23.92 1.23 -14.35
CA ALA A 22 -22.60 0.84 -13.85
C ALA A 22 -22.80 -0.50 -13.13
N ALA A 23 -22.14 -1.55 -13.62
CA ALA A 23 -22.20 -2.84 -12.95
C ALA A 23 -21.68 -2.65 -11.50
N PRO A 24 -22.43 -3.14 -10.49
CA PRO A 24 -21.91 -3.13 -9.13
C PRO A 24 -20.59 -3.87 -9.13
N ARG A 25 -19.53 -3.25 -8.58
CA ARG A 25 -18.31 -3.97 -8.24
C ARG A 25 -18.74 -5.07 -7.27
N MET A 26 -18.69 -6.30 -7.72
CA MET A 26 -18.84 -7.44 -6.83
C MET A 26 -17.53 -7.50 -6.04
N ASP A 27 -17.60 -7.05 -4.80
CA ASP A 27 -16.56 -7.39 -3.83
C ASP A 27 -16.50 -8.92 -3.80
N ALA A 28 -15.36 -9.49 -4.19
CA ALA A 28 -15.19 -10.93 -4.08
C ALA A 28 -15.44 -11.30 -2.61
N PRO A 29 -16.24 -12.35 -2.31
CA PRO A 29 -16.50 -12.73 -0.94
C PRO A 29 -15.16 -13.02 -0.27
N VAL A 30 -14.87 -12.28 0.82
CA VAL A 30 -13.73 -12.54 1.67
C VAL A 30 -13.88 -13.95 2.19
N ASN A 31 -13.07 -14.87 1.68
CA ASN A 31 -13.18 -16.28 2.08
C ASN A 31 -12.35 -16.56 3.34
N GLU A 32 -12.49 -17.76 3.89
CA GLU A 32 -11.78 -18.18 5.11
C GLU A 32 -10.26 -18.15 4.91
N ASP A 33 -9.77 -18.43 3.71
CA ASP A 33 -8.32 -18.41 3.38
C ASP A 33 -7.74 -17.01 3.49
N TRP A 34 -8.47 -15.98 3.05
CA TRP A 34 -8.05 -14.60 3.23
C TRP A 34 -8.02 -14.19 4.71
N GLN A 35 -9.05 -14.56 5.48
CA GLN A 35 -9.11 -14.21 6.90
C GLN A 35 -7.96 -14.86 7.69
N ALA A 36 -7.69 -16.14 7.43
CA ALA A 36 -6.57 -16.86 8.05
C ALA A 36 -5.23 -16.21 7.66
N ARG A 37 -5.01 -15.92 6.37
CA ARG A 37 -3.83 -15.25 5.87
C ARG A 37 -3.66 -13.86 6.48
N HIS A 38 -4.73 -13.06 6.54
CA HIS A 38 -4.70 -11.72 7.14
C HIS A 38 -4.24 -11.79 8.60
N ALA A 39 -4.82 -12.69 9.39
CA ALA A 39 -4.45 -12.86 10.79
C ALA A 39 -2.97 -13.28 10.97
N LEU A 40 -2.46 -14.17 10.12
CA LEU A 40 -1.05 -14.57 10.13
C LEU A 40 -0.12 -13.41 9.82
N LEU A 41 -0.41 -12.64 8.78
CA LEU A 41 0.41 -11.48 8.38
C LEU A 41 0.29 -10.31 9.36
N GLU A 42 -0.86 -10.14 10.01
CA GLU A 42 -1.04 -9.15 11.08
C GLU A 42 -0.18 -9.52 12.29
N ALA A 43 -0.19 -10.79 12.69
CA ALA A 43 0.63 -11.32 13.79
C ALA A 43 2.15 -11.32 13.50
N LEU A 44 2.55 -11.14 12.24
CA LEU A 44 3.94 -11.05 11.85
C LEU A 44 4.53 -9.71 12.27
N THR A 45 5.13 -9.65 13.46
CA THR A 45 5.71 -8.45 14.08
C THR A 45 7.24 -8.40 14.05
N LEU A 46 7.88 -9.52 13.67
CA LEU A 46 9.34 -9.63 13.56
C LEU A 46 9.71 -9.97 12.13
N TRP A 47 10.15 -8.98 11.38
CA TRP A 47 10.53 -9.18 9.99
C TRP A 47 11.58 -8.16 9.54
N GLU A 48 12.25 -8.50 8.49
CA GLU A 48 13.17 -7.63 7.78
C GLU A 48 12.96 -7.83 6.28
N PHE A 49 13.15 -6.78 5.52
CA PHE A 49 13.41 -6.93 4.09
C PHE A 49 14.54 -6.01 3.64
N THR A 50 15.19 -6.41 2.56
CA THR A 50 16.06 -5.56 1.76
C THR A 50 15.46 -5.37 0.38
N GLY A 51 15.82 -4.28 -0.31
CA GLY A 51 15.30 -4.00 -1.64
C GLY A 51 15.69 -2.62 -2.14
N ARG A 52 14.81 -2.05 -2.93
CA ARG A 52 14.93 -0.67 -3.42
C ARG A 52 13.62 0.06 -3.23
N ILE A 53 13.73 1.34 -2.88
CA ILE A 53 12.62 2.28 -2.84
C ILE A 53 12.87 3.39 -3.87
N GLY A 54 11.84 3.68 -4.67
CA GLY A 54 11.76 4.90 -5.48
C GLY A 54 10.73 5.83 -4.88
N VAL A 55 11.07 7.09 -4.74
CA VAL A 55 10.14 8.16 -4.31
C VAL A 55 10.06 9.17 -5.43
N ARG A 56 8.87 9.47 -5.88
CA ARG A 56 8.62 10.43 -6.96
C ARG A 56 7.48 11.36 -6.59
N ASP A 57 7.66 12.62 -6.90
CA ASP A 57 6.61 13.64 -6.94
C ASP A 57 6.60 14.37 -8.30
N ASP A 58 5.90 15.52 -8.39
CA ASP A 58 5.82 16.33 -9.59
C ASP A 58 7.16 17.01 -9.98
N LYS A 59 8.11 17.09 -9.06
CA LYS A 59 9.35 17.84 -9.22
C LYS A 59 10.57 16.92 -9.32
N GLU A 60 10.62 15.89 -8.52
CA GLU A 60 11.81 15.09 -8.30
C GLU A 60 11.51 13.58 -8.30
N SER A 61 12.57 12.82 -8.55
CA SER A 61 12.53 11.35 -8.45
C SER A 61 13.84 10.85 -7.85
N HIS A 62 13.72 10.18 -6.71
CA HIS A 62 14.86 9.61 -5.99
C HIS A 62 14.74 8.09 -5.92
N SER A 63 15.86 7.40 -5.84
CA SER A 63 15.90 5.95 -5.68
C SER A 63 17.04 5.55 -4.76
N SER A 64 16.73 4.75 -3.75
CA SER A 64 17.67 4.26 -2.75
C SER A 64 17.58 2.74 -2.61
N ARG A 65 18.65 2.12 -2.12
CA ARG A 65 18.54 0.81 -1.48
C ARG A 65 17.88 1.01 -0.12
N ILE A 66 17.08 0.04 0.29
CA ILE A 66 16.40 0.04 1.57
C ILE A 66 16.64 -1.28 2.30
N ARG A 67 16.85 -1.19 3.60
CA ARG A 67 16.70 -2.27 4.55
C ARG A 67 15.74 -1.80 5.63
N TRP A 68 14.68 -2.53 5.86
CA TRP A 68 13.71 -2.24 6.93
C TRP A 68 13.63 -3.42 7.85
N GLN A 69 13.94 -3.19 9.11
CA GLN A 69 13.82 -4.15 10.21
C GLN A 69 12.68 -3.71 11.12
N GLN A 70 11.76 -4.61 11.39
CA GLN A 70 10.62 -4.36 12.29
C GLN A 70 10.67 -5.33 13.46
N GLN A 71 10.44 -4.80 14.66
CA GLN A 71 10.34 -5.56 15.89
C GLN A 71 9.21 -5.00 16.76
N GLY A 72 8.00 -5.55 16.63
CA GLY A 72 6.81 -4.97 17.23
C GLY A 72 6.59 -3.55 16.71
N ASP A 73 6.54 -2.59 17.63
CA ASP A 73 6.39 -1.17 17.30
C ASP A 73 7.74 -0.45 17.07
N ASN A 74 8.86 -1.15 17.25
CA ASN A 74 10.18 -0.59 17.00
C ASN A 74 10.65 -0.95 15.59
N TYR A 75 11.38 -0.03 14.95
CA TYR A 75 11.93 -0.29 13.62
C TYR A 75 13.24 0.46 13.38
N VAL A 76 14.01 -0.08 12.44
CA VAL A 76 15.18 0.58 11.86
C VAL A 76 15.07 0.52 10.35
N ILE A 77 15.14 1.67 9.70
CA ILE A 77 15.17 1.79 8.24
C ILE A 77 16.48 2.41 7.83
N ASN A 78 17.26 1.67 7.03
CA ASN A 78 18.48 2.18 6.44
C ASN A 78 18.24 2.45 4.95
N LEU A 79 18.64 3.64 4.49
CA LEU A 79 18.61 4.06 3.11
C LEU A 79 20.01 4.43 2.66
N TRP A 80 20.41 3.96 1.45
CA TRP A 80 21.73 4.29 0.89
C TRP A 80 21.74 4.21 -0.63
N GLY A 81 22.70 4.92 -1.23
CA GLY A 81 22.93 4.88 -2.68
C GLY A 81 22.10 5.85 -3.50
N THR A 82 21.59 6.93 -2.92
CA THR A 82 21.11 8.10 -3.65
C THR A 82 22.28 8.98 -4.03
N LEU A 83 22.20 9.63 -5.20
CA LEU A 83 23.14 10.67 -5.60
C LEU A 83 23.10 11.80 -4.57
N ASN A 84 24.24 12.08 -3.92
CA ASN A 84 24.50 13.17 -2.97
C ASN A 84 23.99 13.00 -1.52
N ALA A 85 23.37 11.88 -1.15
CA ALA A 85 23.05 11.63 0.24
C ALA A 85 23.92 10.48 0.77
N GLY A 86 24.59 10.71 1.87
CA GLY A 86 25.23 9.65 2.68
C GLY A 86 24.21 8.62 3.16
N ALA A 87 24.68 7.62 3.88
CA ALA A 87 23.78 6.67 4.52
C ALA A 87 22.81 7.41 5.44
N THR A 88 21.52 7.07 5.34
CA THR A 88 20.47 7.62 6.21
C THR A 88 19.91 6.47 7.03
N GLU A 89 19.83 6.65 8.34
CA GLU A 89 19.19 5.74 9.26
C GLU A 89 18.01 6.39 9.93
N ILE A 90 16.88 5.71 9.96
CA ILE A 90 15.67 6.12 10.66
C ILE A 90 15.37 5.05 11.71
N THR A 91 15.45 5.42 12.98
CA THR A 91 15.07 4.57 14.10
C THR A 91 13.76 5.07 14.69
N GLY A 92 12.77 4.19 14.81
CA GLY A 92 11.47 4.51 15.38
C GLY A 92 11.13 3.63 16.57
N ARG A 93 10.48 4.24 17.56
CA ARG A 93 9.84 3.61 18.72
C ARG A 93 8.60 4.42 19.11
N PRO A 94 7.67 3.88 19.90
CA PRO A 94 6.51 4.63 20.33
C PRO A 94 6.87 5.98 20.94
N GLY A 95 6.37 7.07 20.35
CA GLY A 95 6.59 8.43 20.78
C GLY A 95 7.92 9.07 20.41
N GLU A 96 8.80 8.38 19.68
CA GLU A 96 10.06 8.96 19.21
C GLU A 96 10.52 8.33 17.89
N VAL A 97 10.86 9.19 16.96
CA VAL A 97 11.54 8.82 15.71
C VAL A 97 12.78 9.70 15.54
N ILE A 98 13.86 9.07 15.14
CA ILE A 98 15.17 9.69 14.97
C ILE A 98 15.61 9.45 13.53
N LEU A 99 16.07 10.51 12.86
CA LEU A 99 16.73 10.43 11.57
C LEU A 99 18.17 10.88 11.73
N GLU A 100 19.09 10.03 11.31
CA GLU A 100 20.53 10.29 11.26
C GLU A 100 20.99 10.17 9.81
N GLN A 101 21.67 11.21 9.34
CA GLN A 101 22.25 11.25 8.00
C GLN A 101 23.68 11.75 8.11
N GLU A 102 24.59 11.11 7.38
CA GLU A 102 26.00 11.46 7.42
C GLU A 102 26.22 12.93 7.00
N GLY A 103 26.90 13.69 7.86
CA GLY A 103 27.19 15.11 7.65
C GLY A 103 26.06 16.09 7.99
N GLU A 104 24.90 15.60 8.43
CA GLU A 104 23.74 16.43 8.78
C GLU A 104 23.43 16.34 10.29
N PRO A 105 22.81 17.37 10.86
CA PRO A 105 22.31 17.31 12.23
C PRO A 105 21.28 16.19 12.40
N ARG A 106 21.33 15.51 13.55
CA ARG A 106 20.32 14.55 13.95
C ARG A 106 18.95 15.22 14.12
N LEU A 107 17.93 14.65 13.51
CA LEU A 107 16.55 15.11 13.62
C LEU A 107 15.73 14.15 14.47
N THR A 108 14.79 14.69 15.23
CA THR A 108 13.87 13.91 16.07
C THR A 108 12.44 14.43 15.93
N ALA A 109 11.49 13.51 15.93
CA ALA A 109 10.06 13.83 15.92
C ALA A 109 9.31 12.85 16.83
N ALA A 110 8.05 13.14 17.15
CA ALA A 110 7.21 12.23 17.92
C ALA A 110 6.73 11.03 17.07
N THR A 111 6.52 11.25 15.76
CA THR A 111 6.07 10.22 14.81
C THR A 111 6.87 10.30 13.52
N ALA A 112 6.87 9.19 12.75
CA ALA A 112 7.48 9.18 11.43
C ALA A 112 6.75 10.09 10.44
N GLU A 113 5.44 10.21 10.59
CA GLU A 113 4.60 11.11 9.80
C GLU A 113 5.01 12.57 10.00
N ASP A 114 5.28 12.98 11.25
CA ASP A 114 5.77 14.33 11.56
C ASP A 114 7.14 14.59 10.92
N LEU A 115 8.05 13.62 11.06
CA LEU A 115 9.38 13.70 10.47
C LEU A 115 9.32 13.85 8.95
N VAL A 116 8.52 13.04 8.27
CA VAL A 116 8.35 13.09 6.81
C VAL A 116 7.71 14.42 6.39
N ARG A 117 6.71 14.89 7.10
CA ARG A 117 6.04 16.16 6.82
C ARG A 117 7.00 17.34 6.96
N GLU A 118 7.83 17.36 8.02
CA GLU A 118 8.81 18.42 8.26
C GLU A 118 9.95 18.43 7.25
N GLN A 119 10.43 17.25 6.84
CA GLN A 119 11.58 17.12 5.95
C GLN A 119 11.22 17.16 4.46
N LEU A 120 10.08 16.58 4.09
CA LEU A 120 9.70 16.40 2.69
C LEU A 120 8.45 17.20 2.30
N GLY A 121 7.70 17.72 3.27
CA GLY A 121 6.47 18.47 3.02
C GLY A 121 5.27 17.60 2.59
N TYR A 122 5.37 16.28 2.72
CA TYR A 122 4.33 15.32 2.35
C TYR A 122 3.70 14.66 3.57
N GLU A 123 2.42 14.34 3.45
CA GLU A 123 1.73 13.48 4.42
C GLU A 123 1.85 12.02 3.95
N LEU A 124 2.83 11.30 4.49
CA LEU A 124 3.02 9.87 4.23
C LEU A 124 2.58 9.07 5.47
N PRO A 125 1.59 8.17 5.36
CA PRO A 125 1.08 7.39 6.50
C PRO A 125 2.03 6.22 6.81
N VAL A 126 3.14 6.50 7.47
CA VAL A 126 4.21 5.51 7.72
C VAL A 126 3.70 4.35 8.56
N ALA A 127 2.83 4.61 9.54
CA ALA A 127 2.21 3.54 10.34
C ALA A 127 1.40 2.55 9.49
N GLN A 128 0.69 3.02 8.45
CA GLN A 128 -0.04 2.15 7.53
C GLN A 128 0.88 1.37 6.60
N LEU A 129 2.05 1.92 6.27
CA LEU A 129 3.04 1.21 5.44
C LEU A 129 3.46 -0.13 6.05
N THR A 130 3.51 -0.27 7.38
CA THR A 130 3.87 -1.52 8.06
C THR A 130 2.89 -2.66 7.78
N TYR A 131 1.65 -2.34 7.41
CA TYR A 131 0.63 -3.29 6.98
C TYR A 131 0.67 -3.48 5.46
N TRP A 132 0.64 -2.38 4.71
CA TRP A 132 0.62 -2.43 3.25
C TRP A 132 1.81 -3.18 2.67
N ILE A 133 3.00 -3.00 3.24
CA ILE A 133 4.20 -3.70 2.77
C ILE A 133 4.09 -5.23 2.91
N LYS A 134 3.33 -5.73 3.89
CA LYS A 134 3.03 -7.15 4.09
C LYS A 134 1.91 -7.69 3.18
N GLY A 135 1.19 -6.83 2.47
CA GLY A 135 0.06 -7.21 1.63
C GLY A 135 -1.26 -7.35 2.38
N ILE A 136 -1.47 -6.54 3.42
CA ILE A 136 -2.72 -6.45 4.18
C ILE A 136 -3.14 -5.00 4.37
N PRO A 137 -4.45 -4.70 4.53
CA PRO A 137 -4.93 -3.39 4.92
C PRO A 137 -4.44 -3.02 6.33
N ALA A 138 -4.27 -1.73 6.59
CA ALA A 138 -4.11 -1.24 7.96
C ALA A 138 -5.44 -1.35 8.73
N PRO A 139 -5.39 -1.56 10.06
CA PRO A 139 -6.60 -1.80 10.86
C PRO A 139 -7.53 -0.59 10.96
N ALA A 140 -7.01 0.62 10.77
CA ALA A 140 -7.79 1.85 10.79
C ALA A 140 -8.19 2.30 9.38
N GLY A 141 -9.34 2.96 9.27
CA GLY A 141 -9.86 3.51 8.01
C GLY A 141 -10.68 2.50 7.19
N GLN A 142 -11.38 3.03 6.18
CA GLN A 142 -12.08 2.19 5.20
C GLN A 142 -11.11 1.70 4.14
N SER A 143 -11.16 0.41 3.86
CA SER A 143 -10.33 -0.24 2.85
C SER A 143 -11.17 -0.92 1.78
N LEU A 144 -10.73 -0.83 0.53
CA LEU A 144 -11.34 -1.51 -0.62
C LEU A 144 -10.30 -2.44 -1.25
N PRO A 145 -10.19 -3.68 -0.76
CA PRO A 145 -9.23 -4.66 -1.27
C PRO A 145 -9.76 -5.33 -2.54
N THR A 146 -8.86 -5.63 -3.48
CA THR A 146 -9.11 -6.46 -4.66
C THR A 146 -8.13 -7.61 -4.67
N PHE A 147 -8.59 -8.83 -4.97
CA PHE A 147 -7.80 -10.05 -4.86
C PHE A 147 -7.64 -10.75 -6.22
N ASN A 148 -6.58 -11.54 -6.35
CA ASN A 148 -6.45 -12.52 -7.41
C ASN A 148 -7.06 -13.88 -7.00
N ALA A 149 -6.93 -14.88 -7.88
CA ALA A 149 -7.48 -16.23 -7.62
C ALA A 149 -6.81 -16.93 -6.43
N GLU A 150 -5.55 -16.59 -6.12
CA GLU A 150 -4.77 -17.12 -5.00
C GLU A 150 -5.01 -16.35 -3.69
N GLN A 151 -6.02 -15.45 -3.65
CA GLN A 151 -6.36 -14.62 -2.50
C GLN A 151 -5.23 -13.67 -2.04
N HIS A 152 -4.33 -13.30 -2.96
CA HIS A 152 -3.38 -12.22 -2.74
C HIS A 152 -4.01 -10.89 -3.14
N LEU A 153 -3.74 -9.83 -2.39
CA LEU A 153 -4.10 -8.47 -2.80
C LEU A 153 -3.40 -8.14 -4.13
N ILE A 154 -4.16 -7.64 -5.10
CA ILE A 154 -3.62 -7.02 -6.31
C ILE A 154 -3.76 -5.51 -6.25
N SER A 155 -4.77 -5.01 -5.50
CA SER A 155 -5.00 -3.59 -5.28
C SER A 155 -5.67 -3.38 -3.93
N LEU A 156 -5.37 -2.25 -3.30
CA LEU A 156 -5.98 -1.78 -2.06
C LEU A 156 -6.15 -0.27 -2.16
N GLU A 157 -7.38 0.22 -2.01
CA GLU A 157 -7.63 1.64 -1.79
C GLU A 157 -7.88 1.85 -0.29
N GLN A 158 -7.11 2.71 0.36
CA GLN A 158 -7.28 3.03 1.78
C GLN A 158 -6.86 4.47 2.06
N ASP A 159 -7.73 5.25 2.69
CA ASP A 159 -7.53 6.65 3.09
C ASP A 159 -7.02 7.57 1.94
N GLY A 160 -7.52 7.30 0.72
CA GLY A 160 -7.16 8.02 -0.49
C GLY A 160 -5.81 7.60 -1.09
N TRP A 161 -5.16 6.57 -0.55
CA TRP A 161 -4.01 5.92 -1.14
C TRP A 161 -4.43 4.74 -1.99
N LEU A 162 -3.77 4.57 -3.13
CA LEU A 162 -3.84 3.38 -3.97
C LEU A 162 -2.56 2.57 -3.79
N VAL A 163 -2.71 1.34 -3.30
CA VAL A 163 -1.62 0.37 -3.19
C VAL A 163 -1.81 -0.71 -4.24
N GLN A 164 -0.84 -0.93 -5.09
CA GLN A 164 -0.83 -1.95 -6.14
C GLN A 164 0.25 -2.98 -5.86
N TYR A 165 -0.12 -4.25 -5.84
CA TYR A 165 0.79 -5.37 -5.61
C TYR A 165 1.15 -6.02 -6.95
N LEU A 166 2.39 -5.84 -7.38
CA LEU A 166 2.85 -6.19 -8.72
C LEU A 166 3.66 -7.48 -8.76
N GLY A 167 3.87 -8.11 -7.62
CA GLY A 167 4.57 -9.40 -7.53
C GLY A 167 4.62 -9.91 -6.10
N TYR A 168 4.57 -11.23 -5.97
CA TYR A 168 4.67 -11.99 -4.73
C TYR A 168 5.70 -13.10 -4.87
N THR A 169 6.26 -13.55 -3.76
CA THR A 169 7.13 -14.73 -3.66
C THR A 169 6.89 -15.41 -2.33
N ASN A 170 7.02 -16.74 -2.30
CA ASN A 170 6.86 -17.51 -1.08
C ASN A 170 8.12 -17.42 -0.21
N TYR A 171 7.94 -17.05 1.04
CA TYR A 171 8.95 -17.03 2.09
C TYR A 171 8.47 -17.95 3.22
N ALA A 172 9.10 -19.09 3.38
CA ALA A 172 8.63 -20.15 4.25
C ALA A 172 7.18 -20.56 3.93
N ALA A 173 6.24 -20.40 4.87
CA ALA A 173 4.83 -20.74 4.68
C ALA A 173 3.99 -19.61 4.08
N GLU A 174 4.53 -18.38 4.00
CA GLU A 174 3.79 -17.18 3.61
C GLU A 174 4.25 -16.62 2.26
N SER A 175 3.31 -16.11 1.49
CA SER A 175 3.58 -15.39 0.26
C SER A 175 3.59 -13.89 0.55
N LEU A 176 4.72 -13.22 0.35
CA LEU A 176 4.90 -11.80 0.64
C LEU A 176 5.13 -10.99 -0.65
N PRO A 177 4.71 -9.72 -0.66
CA PRO A 177 4.95 -8.85 -1.80
C PRO A 177 6.45 -8.63 -2.06
N THR A 178 6.84 -8.68 -3.33
CA THR A 178 8.21 -8.37 -3.77
C THR A 178 8.28 -7.10 -4.60
N ARG A 179 7.12 -6.62 -5.03
CA ARG A 179 7.00 -5.37 -5.79
C ARG A 179 5.66 -4.71 -5.50
N ILE A 180 5.74 -3.48 -4.97
CA ILE A 180 4.58 -2.70 -4.53
C ILE A 180 4.71 -1.29 -5.08
N ARG A 181 3.59 -0.72 -5.51
CA ARG A 181 3.43 0.69 -5.81
C ARG A 181 2.40 1.28 -4.89
N ILE A 182 2.71 2.42 -4.29
CA ILE A 182 1.84 3.13 -3.35
C ILE A 182 1.77 4.57 -3.83
N GLU A 183 0.57 5.06 -4.11
CA GLU A 183 0.43 6.39 -4.67
C GLU A 183 -0.79 7.14 -4.14
N LYS A 184 -0.58 8.43 -3.91
CA LYS A 184 -1.58 9.46 -3.71
C LYS A 184 -1.00 10.73 -4.33
N PRO A 185 -1.48 11.14 -5.50
CA PRO A 185 -0.88 12.26 -6.23
C PRO A 185 -0.71 13.51 -5.34
N PRO A 186 0.45 14.20 -5.43
CA PRO A 186 1.52 13.98 -6.42
C PRO A 186 2.53 12.88 -6.03
N LEU A 187 2.44 12.29 -4.82
CA LEU A 187 3.43 11.36 -4.29
C LEU A 187 3.21 9.93 -4.79
N ARG A 188 4.31 9.29 -5.18
CA ARG A 188 4.38 7.87 -5.53
C ARG A 188 5.61 7.21 -4.94
N LEU A 189 5.40 6.06 -4.32
CA LEU A 189 6.44 5.17 -3.81
C LEU A 189 6.44 3.87 -4.62
N ASP A 190 7.59 3.44 -5.08
CA ASP A 190 7.77 2.14 -5.72
C ASP A 190 8.77 1.32 -4.88
N PHE A 191 8.30 0.27 -4.22
CA PHE A 191 9.14 -0.74 -3.59
C PHE A 191 9.37 -1.87 -4.58
N VAL A 192 10.63 -2.24 -4.82
CA VAL A 192 10.96 -3.27 -5.80
C VAL A 192 12.08 -4.17 -5.31
N ARG A 193 12.04 -5.44 -5.77
CA ARG A 193 13.02 -6.47 -5.41
C ARG A 193 13.11 -6.65 -3.90
N LEU A 194 11.97 -6.69 -3.23
CA LEU A 194 11.93 -6.97 -1.82
C LEU A 194 12.32 -8.42 -1.59
N ASP A 195 13.30 -8.61 -0.75
CA ASP A 195 13.79 -9.91 -0.28
C ASP A 195 13.61 -9.96 1.24
N TRP A 196 12.78 -10.88 1.70
CA TRP A 196 12.31 -10.94 3.07
C TRP A 196 13.07 -11.95 3.90
N THR A 197 13.33 -11.58 5.15
CA THR A 197 13.79 -12.46 6.20
C THR A 197 12.79 -12.46 7.34
N LEU A 198 12.10 -13.58 7.52
CA LEU A 198 11.13 -13.76 8.59
C LEU A 198 11.83 -14.38 9.78
N GLN A 199 11.79 -13.70 10.91
CA GLN A 199 12.32 -14.25 12.15
C GLN A 199 11.17 -14.96 12.86
N THR A 200 11.32 -16.26 13.06
CA THR A 200 10.50 -16.97 14.03
C THR A 200 10.90 -16.49 15.40
N SER A 201 9.92 -15.99 16.17
CA SER A 201 10.14 -15.72 17.59
C SER A 201 10.48 -17.03 18.30
N THR A 202 11.76 -17.37 18.36
CA THR A 202 12.21 -18.36 19.33
C THR A 202 12.16 -17.65 20.67
N PRO A 203 11.36 -18.11 21.65
CA PRO A 203 11.40 -17.55 22.98
C PRO A 203 12.85 -17.66 23.46
N ILE A 204 13.46 -16.56 23.86
CA ILE A 204 14.71 -16.60 24.60
C ILE A 204 14.36 -17.38 25.87
N ALA A 205 14.89 -18.60 25.98
CA ALA A 205 14.75 -19.39 27.18
C ALA A 205 15.35 -18.60 28.36
N PRO A 206 14.73 -18.64 29.55
CA PRO A 206 15.15 -17.90 30.73
C PRO A 206 16.53 -18.29 31.23
#